data_819bf2109358a7a2b6a78b804f5d7316
#
_entry.id   819bf2109358a7a2b6a78b804f5d7316
#
_cell.length_a   1.000
_cell.length_b   1.000
_cell.length_c   1.000
_cell.angle_alpha   90.00
_cell.angle_beta   90.00
_cell.angle_gamma   90.00
#
_symmetry.space_group_name_H-M   'P 1'
#
loop_
_entity.id
_entity.type
_entity.pdbx_description
1 polymer ?
#
loop_
_entity_poly.entity_id
_entity_poly.type
_entity_poly.pdbx_seq_one_letter_code
_entity_poly.pdbx_strand_id
1 'polypeptide(L)'
;KKNLKKDFFKDNFLINRILLIIEKFLKVHIKNQVDNGANIIQIFDSWAGLLSEKDLPNYVYTPTLNLVNFTKTLGIPVICFPREIKNYKEFCEIVEPDVISIDYNVDPNYIYKNIKIPVQGGLDPKILLTDKETIRKEATKYLDIFKDHPYIFNLGHGVLPETKPEMVEHLVKIVKDY
;
A
#
# COMPACT_ATOMS: atom_id res chain seq x y z
N LYS A 1 -1.23 20.27 14.37
CA LYS A 1 -0.72 18.90 14.07
C LYS A 1 0.26 18.36 15.13
N LYS A 2 1.24 19.16 15.63
CA LYS A 2 2.22 18.70 16.65
C LYS A 2 1.60 18.37 18.02
N ASN A 3 0.55 19.07 18.43
CA ASN A 3 -0.08 18.87 19.74
C ASN A 3 -1.02 17.65 19.75
N LEU A 4 -1.71 17.36 18.66
CA LEU A 4 -2.57 16.18 18.55
C LEU A 4 -1.78 14.87 18.77
N LYS A 5 -0.54 14.78 18.27
CA LYS A 5 0.31 13.60 18.47
C LYS A 5 0.66 13.32 19.93
N LYS A 6 0.93 14.37 20.72
CA LYS A 6 1.31 14.21 22.13
C LYS A 6 0.15 13.82 23.04
N ASP A 7 -1.05 14.32 22.74
CA ASP A 7 -2.23 14.06 23.58
C ASP A 7 -2.94 12.76 23.17
N PHE A 8 -2.87 12.38 21.90
CA PHE A 8 -3.47 11.15 21.40
C PHE A 8 -2.86 9.90 22.07
N PHE A 9 -1.55 9.84 22.25
CA PHE A 9 -0.87 8.69 22.86
C PHE A 9 -0.83 8.70 24.41
N LYS A 10 -1.50 9.65 25.08
CA LYS A 10 -1.58 9.68 26.54
C LYS A 10 -2.63 8.73 27.11
N ASP A 11 -3.66 8.42 26.35
CA ASP A 11 -4.77 7.56 26.80
C ASP A 11 -4.89 6.34 25.87
N ASN A 12 -4.11 5.30 26.20
CA ASN A 12 -4.15 4.04 25.47
C ASN A 12 -5.54 3.37 25.47
N PHE A 13 -6.36 3.58 26.51
CA PHE A 13 -7.69 3.02 26.60
C PHE A 13 -8.63 3.66 25.56
N LEU A 14 -8.59 4.99 25.46
CA LEU A 14 -9.41 5.72 24.48
C LEU A 14 -9.01 5.36 23.05
N ILE A 15 -7.70 5.30 22.76
CA ILE A 15 -7.20 4.93 21.44
C ILE A 15 -7.68 3.53 21.04
N ASN A 16 -7.49 2.56 21.92
CA ASN A 16 -7.92 1.18 21.65
C ASN A 16 -9.44 1.08 21.41
N ARG A 17 -10.23 1.85 22.16
CA ARG A 17 -11.69 1.94 21.90
C ARG A 17 -12.01 2.51 20.53
N ILE A 18 -11.33 3.57 20.12
CA ILE A 18 -11.51 4.19 18.81
C ILE A 18 -11.12 3.19 17.70
N LEU A 19 -9.97 2.52 17.83
CA LEU A 19 -9.53 1.51 16.86
C LEU A 19 -10.52 0.36 16.72
N LEU A 20 -11.07 -0.15 17.82
CA LEU A 20 -12.10 -1.19 17.79
C LEU A 20 -13.39 -0.74 17.08
N ILE A 21 -13.81 0.51 17.28
CA ILE A 21 -14.97 1.08 16.59
C ILE A 21 -14.68 1.19 15.09
N ILE A 22 -13.52 1.74 14.71
CA ILE A 22 -13.10 1.87 13.31
C ILE A 22 -13.03 0.49 12.66
N GLU A 23 -12.39 -0.49 13.31
CA GLU A 23 -12.29 -1.86 12.81
C GLU A 23 -13.65 -2.47 12.52
N LYS A 24 -14.62 -2.30 13.45
CA LYS A 24 -15.99 -2.79 13.26
C LYS A 24 -16.65 -2.20 12.01
N PHE A 25 -16.55 -0.88 11.82
CA PHE A 25 -17.09 -0.21 10.63
C PHE A 25 -16.39 -0.62 9.35
N LEU A 26 -15.07 -0.76 9.37
CA LEU A 26 -14.29 -1.22 8.21
C LEU A 26 -14.65 -2.66 7.82
N LYS A 27 -14.86 -3.55 8.76
CA LYS A 27 -15.34 -4.93 8.48
C LYS A 27 -16.71 -4.94 7.79
N VAL A 28 -17.64 -4.11 8.25
CA VAL A 28 -18.94 -3.93 7.58
C VAL A 28 -18.77 -3.38 6.18
N HIS A 29 -17.90 -2.37 6.01
CA HIS A 29 -17.62 -1.76 4.71
C HIS A 29 -16.98 -2.76 3.74
N ILE A 30 -15.99 -3.52 4.18
CA ILE A 30 -15.36 -4.59 3.38
C ILE A 30 -16.41 -5.63 2.95
N LYS A 31 -17.22 -6.11 3.90
CA LYS A 31 -18.27 -7.08 3.58
C LYS A 31 -19.24 -6.54 2.53
N ASN A 32 -19.68 -5.30 2.66
CA ASN A 32 -20.58 -4.68 1.69
C ASN A 32 -19.96 -4.59 0.29
N GLN A 33 -18.66 -4.31 0.18
CA GLN A 33 -17.97 -4.30 -1.11
C GLN A 33 -17.93 -5.69 -1.74
N VAL A 34 -17.63 -6.73 -0.94
CA VAL A 34 -17.59 -8.12 -1.41
C VAL A 34 -18.98 -8.60 -1.83
N ASP A 35 -20.01 -8.34 -1.03
CA ASP A 35 -21.41 -8.70 -1.33
C ASP A 35 -21.90 -8.01 -2.63
N ASN A 36 -21.31 -6.89 -3.01
CA ASN A 36 -21.60 -6.17 -4.26
C ASN A 36 -20.59 -6.43 -5.40
N GLY A 37 -19.80 -7.50 -5.29
CA GLY A 37 -19.01 -8.03 -6.40
C GLY A 37 -17.52 -7.61 -6.40
N ALA A 38 -16.98 -7.08 -5.32
CA ALA A 38 -15.55 -6.89 -5.20
C ALA A 38 -14.83 -8.25 -5.12
N ASN A 39 -13.88 -8.49 -6.03
CA ASN A 39 -13.10 -9.73 -6.10
C ASN A 39 -11.74 -9.61 -5.39
N ILE A 40 -11.37 -8.42 -4.96
CA ILE A 40 -10.15 -8.11 -4.21
C ILE A 40 -10.39 -6.86 -3.37
N ILE A 41 -9.83 -6.82 -2.17
CA ILE A 41 -9.86 -5.62 -1.31
C ILE A 41 -8.45 -5.04 -1.20
N GLN A 42 -8.34 -3.71 -1.29
CA GLN A 42 -7.09 -3.02 -0.98
C GLN A 42 -7.27 -2.14 0.26
N ILE A 43 -6.42 -2.37 1.27
CA ILE A 43 -6.37 -1.61 2.51
C ILE A 43 -5.28 -0.54 2.38
N PHE A 44 -5.69 0.73 2.40
CA PHE A 44 -4.79 1.87 2.34
C PHE A 44 -4.54 2.42 3.76
N ASP A 45 -3.30 2.36 4.22
CA ASP A 45 -2.85 3.15 5.37
C ASP A 45 -1.83 4.21 4.92
N SER A 46 -2.36 5.30 4.39
CA SER A 46 -1.56 6.40 3.85
C SER A 46 -0.78 7.18 4.92
N TRP A 47 -1.01 6.90 6.18
CA TRP A 47 -0.44 7.61 7.32
C TRP A 47 0.44 6.73 8.23
N ALA A 48 0.63 5.46 7.90
CA ALA A 48 1.40 4.48 8.68
C ALA A 48 2.79 5.01 9.08
N GLY A 49 3.54 5.52 8.11
CA GLY A 49 4.89 6.06 8.33
C GLY A 49 4.99 7.33 9.18
N LEU A 50 3.85 7.91 9.60
CA LEU A 50 3.86 9.01 10.58
C LEU A 50 4.12 8.54 12.01
N LEU A 51 3.95 7.25 12.28
CA LEU A 51 4.20 6.66 13.59
C LEU A 51 5.67 6.32 13.76
N SER A 52 6.10 6.21 15.04
CA SER A 52 7.43 5.69 15.33
C SER A 52 7.45 4.17 15.15
N GLU A 53 8.60 3.59 14.82
CA GLU A 53 8.78 2.14 14.67
C GLU A 53 8.18 1.31 15.82
N LYS A 54 8.36 1.77 17.06
CA LYS A 54 7.84 1.12 18.27
C LYS A 54 6.30 1.12 18.36
N ASP A 55 5.64 2.05 17.68
CA ASP A 55 4.19 2.22 17.72
C ASP A 55 3.49 1.48 16.57
N LEU A 56 4.22 1.15 15.49
CA LEU A 56 3.69 0.45 14.32
C LEU A 56 3.02 -0.89 14.67
N PRO A 57 3.59 -1.78 15.50
CA PRO A 57 2.96 -3.05 15.82
C PRO A 57 1.56 -2.91 16.41
N ASN A 58 1.37 -1.95 17.31
CA ASN A 58 0.10 -1.78 18.03
C ASN A 58 -0.95 -1.00 17.24
N TYR A 59 -0.53 0.00 16.44
CA TYR A 59 -1.45 0.96 15.82
C TYR A 59 -1.58 0.82 14.31
N VAL A 60 -0.72 0.01 13.69
CA VAL A 60 -0.76 -0.29 12.23
C VAL A 60 -0.87 -1.79 12.00
N TYR A 61 0.10 -2.58 12.49
CA TYR A 61 0.18 -4.00 12.13
C TYR A 61 -1.00 -4.80 12.70
N THR A 62 -1.26 -4.72 14.00
CA THR A 62 -2.37 -5.45 14.63
C THR A 62 -3.74 -5.08 14.06
N PRO A 63 -4.12 -3.79 13.93
CA PRO A 63 -5.39 -3.43 13.30
C PRO A 63 -5.50 -3.89 11.84
N THR A 64 -4.41 -3.79 11.07
CA THR A 64 -4.40 -4.26 9.68
C THR A 64 -4.52 -5.78 9.59
N LEU A 65 -3.80 -6.54 10.43
CA LEU A 65 -3.93 -8.00 10.53
C LEU A 65 -5.38 -8.42 10.79
N ASN A 66 -6.08 -7.73 11.72
CA ASN A 66 -7.48 -8.03 12.02
C ASN A 66 -8.40 -7.85 10.79
N LEU A 67 -8.13 -6.84 9.96
CA LEU A 67 -8.87 -6.60 8.72
C LEU A 67 -8.49 -7.63 7.64
N VAL A 68 -7.20 -7.96 7.51
CA VAL A 68 -6.70 -9.00 6.58
C VAL A 68 -7.35 -10.34 6.89
N ASN A 69 -7.30 -10.76 8.16
CA ASN A 69 -7.91 -12.03 8.59
C ASN A 69 -9.43 -12.04 8.31
N PHE A 70 -10.14 -10.96 8.63
CA PHE A 70 -11.55 -10.85 8.31
C PHE A 70 -11.81 -10.96 6.80
N THR A 71 -11.04 -10.23 5.98
CA THR A 71 -11.19 -10.26 4.51
C THR A 71 -10.96 -11.66 3.94
N LYS A 72 -9.94 -12.37 4.44
CA LYS A 72 -9.66 -13.76 4.06
C LYS A 72 -10.81 -14.71 4.40
N THR A 73 -11.58 -14.46 5.48
CA THR A 73 -12.78 -15.28 5.77
C THR A 73 -13.89 -15.12 4.73
N LEU A 74 -13.85 -14.04 3.94
CA LEU A 74 -14.78 -13.81 2.83
C LEU A 74 -14.35 -14.50 1.52
N GLY A 75 -13.20 -15.19 1.52
CA GLY A 75 -12.70 -15.97 0.40
C GLY A 75 -12.07 -15.13 -0.72
N ILE A 76 -11.68 -13.89 -0.47
CA ILE A 76 -11.08 -13.00 -1.45
C ILE A 76 -9.69 -12.51 -1.02
N PRO A 77 -8.79 -12.23 -1.97
CA PRO A 77 -7.44 -11.75 -1.67
C PRO A 77 -7.45 -10.28 -1.20
N VAL A 78 -6.40 -9.93 -0.44
CA VAL A 78 -6.23 -8.60 0.12
C VAL A 78 -4.85 -8.02 -0.20
N ILE A 79 -4.86 -6.78 -0.68
CA ILE A 79 -3.67 -5.95 -0.89
C ILE A 79 -3.54 -5.00 0.30
N CYS A 80 -2.34 -4.84 0.88
CA CYS A 80 -2.07 -3.84 1.89
C CYS A 80 -1.10 -2.77 1.38
N PHE A 81 -1.39 -1.51 1.67
CA PHE A 81 -0.53 -0.36 1.37
C PHE A 81 -0.20 0.41 2.64
N PRO A 82 0.80 -0.04 3.43
CA PRO A 82 1.30 0.68 4.60
C PRO A 82 2.34 1.72 4.16
N ARG A 83 1.87 2.89 3.75
CA ARG A 83 2.72 3.92 3.17
C ARG A 83 3.79 4.44 4.13
N GLU A 84 5.02 4.61 3.63
CA GLU A 84 6.17 5.22 4.31
C GLU A 84 6.67 4.43 5.55
N ILE A 85 6.31 3.16 5.70
CA ILE A 85 6.98 2.29 6.68
C ILE A 85 8.39 1.94 6.20
N LYS A 86 9.31 1.67 7.12
CA LYS A 86 10.69 1.32 6.74
C LYS A 86 10.89 -0.18 6.55
N ASN A 87 10.19 -0.99 7.30
CA ASN A 87 10.37 -2.45 7.33
C ASN A 87 9.17 -3.18 6.70
N TYR A 88 9.11 -3.20 5.37
CA TYR A 88 8.09 -3.95 4.62
C TYR A 88 8.14 -5.45 4.87
N LYS A 89 9.35 -6.00 5.14
CA LYS A 89 9.50 -7.43 5.44
C LYS A 89 8.78 -7.80 6.73
N GLU A 90 9.06 -7.09 7.81
CA GLU A 90 8.40 -7.30 9.11
C GLU A 90 6.87 -7.12 9.00
N PHE A 91 6.41 -6.10 8.27
CA PHE A 91 4.99 -5.91 8.01
C PHE A 91 4.38 -7.14 7.33
N CYS A 92 5.00 -7.67 6.28
CA CYS A 92 4.50 -8.84 5.57
C CYS A 92 4.51 -10.10 6.44
N GLU A 93 5.52 -10.27 7.29
CA GLU A 93 5.63 -11.41 8.21
C GLU A 93 4.56 -11.38 9.31
N ILE A 94 4.16 -10.20 9.78
CA ILE A 94 3.16 -10.05 10.86
C ILE A 94 1.73 -9.99 10.30
N VAL A 95 1.50 -9.21 9.23
CA VAL A 95 0.17 -8.93 8.72
C VAL A 95 -0.30 -9.98 7.71
N GLU A 96 0.63 -10.67 7.05
CA GLU A 96 0.37 -11.74 6.08
C GLU A 96 -0.63 -11.35 4.96
N PRO A 97 -0.47 -10.19 4.27
CA PRO A 97 -1.32 -9.85 3.14
C PRO A 97 -1.07 -10.79 1.96
N ASP A 98 -2.03 -10.92 1.05
CA ASP A 98 -1.82 -11.69 -0.20
C ASP A 98 -0.95 -10.91 -1.20
N VAL A 99 -1.02 -9.58 -1.17
CA VAL A 99 -0.20 -8.67 -2.00
C VAL A 99 0.25 -7.49 -1.14
N ILE A 100 1.50 -7.07 -1.31
CA ILE A 100 2.00 -5.84 -0.70
C ILE A 100 2.12 -4.73 -1.74
N SER A 101 1.48 -3.60 -1.50
CA SER A 101 1.69 -2.39 -2.29
C SER A 101 2.75 -1.52 -1.63
N ILE A 102 3.72 -1.08 -2.43
CA ILE A 102 4.88 -0.31 -1.95
C ILE A 102 4.81 1.14 -2.43
N ASP A 103 5.32 2.06 -1.62
CA ASP A 103 5.48 3.45 -2.02
C ASP A 103 6.79 3.69 -2.80
N TYR A 104 6.93 4.88 -3.35
CA TYR A 104 8.07 5.25 -4.20
C TYR A 104 9.36 5.59 -3.44
N ASN A 105 9.35 5.58 -2.09
CA ASN A 105 10.54 5.89 -1.27
C ASN A 105 11.36 4.64 -0.95
N VAL A 106 10.83 3.45 -1.22
CA VAL A 106 11.53 2.19 -0.95
C VAL A 106 12.35 1.74 -2.17
N ASP A 107 13.53 1.17 -1.91
CA ASP A 107 14.34 0.58 -2.99
C ASP A 107 13.65 -0.68 -3.57
N PRO A 108 13.27 -0.69 -4.85
CA PRO A 108 12.63 -1.86 -5.47
C PRO A 108 13.52 -3.10 -5.47
N ASN A 109 14.85 -2.97 -5.50
CA ASN A 109 15.77 -4.11 -5.41
C ASN A 109 15.75 -4.74 -4.01
N TYR A 110 15.61 -3.93 -2.96
CA TYR A 110 15.43 -4.45 -1.61
C TYR A 110 14.12 -5.26 -1.52
N ILE A 111 13.03 -4.74 -2.07
CA ILE A 111 11.72 -5.41 -2.10
C ILE A 111 11.84 -6.74 -2.85
N TYR A 112 12.38 -6.74 -4.07
CA TYR A 112 12.57 -7.94 -4.88
C TYR A 112 13.32 -9.06 -4.12
N LYS A 113 14.39 -8.70 -3.39
CA LYS A 113 15.21 -9.67 -2.64
C LYS A 113 14.52 -10.22 -1.39
N ASN A 114 13.75 -9.41 -0.69
CA ASN A 114 13.29 -9.71 0.66
C ASN A 114 11.80 -10.05 0.76
N ILE A 115 10.98 -9.67 -0.21
CA ILE A 115 9.54 -9.94 -0.23
C ILE A 115 9.29 -11.12 -1.19
N LYS A 116 8.49 -12.10 -0.75
CA LYS A 116 8.18 -13.31 -1.53
C LYS A 116 6.74 -13.36 -2.05
N ILE A 117 5.86 -12.56 -1.46
CA ILE A 117 4.49 -12.40 -1.94
C ILE A 117 4.43 -11.43 -3.13
N PRO A 118 3.37 -11.46 -3.95
CA PRO A 118 3.18 -10.49 -5.03
C PRO A 118 3.34 -9.05 -4.56
N VAL A 119 3.95 -8.22 -5.40
CA VAL A 119 4.23 -6.80 -5.11
C VAL A 119 3.43 -5.92 -6.06
N GLN A 120 2.92 -4.80 -5.57
CA GLN A 120 2.27 -3.76 -6.36
C GLN A 120 2.97 -2.42 -6.18
N GLY A 121 3.03 -1.59 -7.24
CA GLY A 121 3.38 -0.17 -7.11
C GLY A 121 4.86 0.14 -7.15
N GLY A 122 5.23 1.25 -6.53
CA GLY A 122 6.61 1.71 -6.36
C GLY A 122 7.04 2.85 -7.28
N LEU A 123 6.48 3.01 -8.48
CA LEU A 123 6.89 4.09 -9.37
C LEU A 123 6.50 5.47 -8.82
N ASP A 124 7.45 6.41 -8.77
CA ASP A 124 7.18 7.78 -8.31
C ASP A 124 6.18 8.48 -9.26
N PRO A 125 5.01 8.93 -8.77
CA PRO A 125 4.04 9.64 -9.59
C PRO A 125 4.58 10.95 -10.20
N LYS A 126 5.62 11.56 -9.64
CA LYS A 126 6.28 12.74 -10.22
C LYS A 126 6.89 12.48 -11.60
N ILE A 127 7.21 11.25 -11.92
CA ILE A 127 7.72 10.86 -13.25
C ILE A 127 6.72 11.26 -14.35
N LEU A 128 5.43 11.22 -14.07
CA LEU A 128 4.38 11.64 -15.02
C LEU A 128 4.38 13.15 -15.33
N LEU A 129 5.13 13.94 -14.57
CA LEU A 129 5.35 15.37 -14.86
C LEU A 129 6.57 15.63 -15.74
N THR A 130 7.30 14.58 -16.12
CA THR A 130 8.50 14.67 -16.97
C THR A 130 8.18 14.40 -18.43
N ASP A 131 9.21 14.18 -19.24
CA ASP A 131 9.06 13.80 -20.65
C ASP A 131 8.82 12.30 -20.85
N LYS A 132 8.37 11.92 -22.06
CA LYS A 132 8.03 10.54 -22.41
C LYS A 132 9.20 9.57 -22.35
N GLU A 133 10.43 10.03 -22.60
CA GLU A 133 11.62 9.20 -22.56
C GLU A 133 11.97 8.83 -21.11
N THR A 134 11.91 9.79 -20.21
CA THR A 134 12.09 9.58 -18.76
C THR A 134 11.03 8.63 -18.20
N ILE A 135 9.75 8.79 -18.58
CA ILE A 135 8.68 7.87 -18.18
C ILE A 135 9.00 6.44 -18.64
N ARG A 136 9.40 6.27 -19.90
CA ARG A 136 9.75 4.95 -20.45
C ARG A 136 10.91 4.32 -19.67
N LYS A 137 11.99 5.06 -19.46
CA LYS A 137 13.18 4.59 -18.74
C LYS A 137 12.82 4.11 -17.32
N GLU A 138 12.12 4.93 -16.56
CA GLU A 138 11.81 4.60 -15.17
C GLU A 138 10.75 3.47 -15.08
N ALA A 139 9.76 3.42 -15.96
CA ALA A 139 8.80 2.32 -16.02
C ALA A 139 9.48 0.99 -16.36
N THR A 140 10.32 0.97 -17.40
CA THR A 140 11.07 -0.23 -17.82
C THR A 140 11.97 -0.74 -16.70
N LYS A 141 12.61 0.15 -15.93
CA LYS A 141 13.42 -0.22 -14.77
C LYS A 141 12.63 -1.06 -13.74
N TYR A 142 11.39 -0.66 -13.42
CA TYR A 142 10.55 -1.44 -12.50
C TYR A 142 10.12 -2.76 -13.11
N LEU A 143 9.75 -2.78 -14.38
CA LEU A 143 9.38 -3.99 -15.11
C LEU A 143 10.55 -4.97 -15.14
N ASP A 144 11.76 -4.51 -15.44
CA ASP A 144 12.98 -5.34 -15.47
C ASP A 144 13.32 -5.92 -14.08
N ILE A 145 13.19 -5.12 -13.01
CA ILE A 145 13.47 -5.58 -11.64
C ILE A 145 12.50 -6.69 -11.23
N PHE A 146 11.23 -6.56 -11.57
CA PHE A 146 10.19 -7.48 -11.14
C PHE A 146 9.79 -8.52 -12.19
N LYS A 147 10.48 -8.63 -13.33
CA LYS A 147 10.11 -9.53 -14.44
C LYS A 147 9.92 -11.01 -14.04
N ASP A 148 10.71 -11.47 -13.07
CA ASP A 148 10.67 -12.85 -12.55
C ASP A 148 9.94 -12.93 -11.18
N HIS A 149 9.18 -11.90 -10.82
CA HIS A 149 8.43 -11.82 -9.58
C HIS A 149 6.97 -11.44 -9.86
N PRO A 150 5.97 -12.03 -9.18
CA PRO A 150 4.58 -11.61 -9.35
C PRO A 150 4.43 -10.12 -9.03
N TYR A 151 4.14 -9.32 -10.06
CA TYR A 151 4.13 -7.87 -9.95
C TYR A 151 2.91 -7.24 -10.62
N ILE A 152 2.26 -6.35 -9.89
CA ILE A 152 1.19 -5.49 -10.41
C ILE A 152 1.79 -4.09 -10.60
N PHE A 153 2.01 -3.71 -11.85
CA PHE A 153 2.55 -2.38 -12.15
C PHE A 153 1.57 -1.30 -11.69
N ASN A 154 2.05 -0.39 -10.86
CA ASN A 154 1.30 0.76 -10.38
C ASN A 154 2.26 1.87 -9.92
N LEU A 155 1.73 3.06 -9.71
CA LEU A 155 2.44 4.14 -9.02
C LEU A 155 2.56 3.83 -7.52
N GLY A 156 3.59 4.35 -6.88
CA GLY A 156 3.80 4.26 -5.44
C GLY A 156 2.95 5.23 -4.62
N HIS A 157 2.09 6.02 -5.26
CA HIS A 157 1.06 6.88 -4.66
C HIS A 157 0.10 7.37 -5.75
N GLY A 158 -0.94 8.13 -5.37
CA GLY A 158 -1.87 8.74 -6.33
C GLY A 158 -1.19 9.70 -7.31
N VAL A 159 -1.77 9.85 -8.49
CA VAL A 159 -1.34 10.84 -9.49
C VAL A 159 -1.44 12.26 -8.92
N LEU A 160 -0.53 13.13 -9.33
CA LEU A 160 -0.54 14.53 -8.93
C LEU A 160 -1.58 15.31 -9.75
N PRO A 161 -2.18 16.37 -9.19
CA PRO A 161 -3.20 17.16 -9.90
C PRO A 161 -2.72 17.73 -11.24
N GLU A 162 -1.42 18.00 -11.36
CA GLU A 162 -0.79 18.56 -12.55
C GLU A 162 -0.50 17.50 -13.65
N THR A 163 -0.75 16.21 -13.34
CA THR A 163 -0.48 15.12 -14.28
C THR A 163 -1.44 15.20 -15.47
N LYS A 164 -0.86 15.28 -16.67
CA LYS A 164 -1.63 15.28 -17.92
C LYS A 164 -2.09 13.87 -18.27
N PRO A 165 -3.36 13.68 -18.69
CA PRO A 165 -3.90 12.36 -19.06
C PRO A 165 -3.07 11.63 -20.12
N GLU A 166 -2.54 12.34 -21.12
CA GLU A 166 -1.69 11.74 -22.18
C GLU A 166 -0.38 11.12 -21.64
N MET A 167 0.11 11.55 -20.48
CA MET A 167 1.31 10.95 -19.86
C MET A 167 0.95 9.64 -19.17
N VAL A 168 -0.25 9.55 -18.61
CA VAL A 168 -0.79 8.30 -18.06
C VAL A 168 -1.04 7.29 -19.19
N GLU A 169 -1.65 7.72 -20.30
CA GLU A 169 -1.85 6.86 -21.47
C GLU A 169 -0.52 6.33 -22.00
N HIS A 170 0.50 7.21 -22.07
CA HIS A 170 1.84 6.82 -22.51
C HIS A 170 2.44 5.75 -21.58
N LEU A 171 2.34 5.94 -20.25
CA LEU A 171 2.80 4.96 -19.26
C LEU A 171 2.07 3.60 -19.43
N VAL A 172 0.74 3.63 -19.54
CA VAL A 172 -0.07 2.42 -19.74
C VAL A 172 0.35 1.68 -21.01
N LYS A 173 0.63 2.40 -22.10
CA LYS A 173 1.12 1.79 -23.35
C LYS A 173 2.47 1.11 -23.15
N ILE A 174 3.43 1.76 -22.48
CA ILE A 174 4.74 1.15 -22.20
C ILE A 174 4.58 -0.17 -21.44
N VAL A 175 3.73 -0.20 -20.41
CA VAL A 175 3.52 -1.39 -19.57
C VAL A 175 2.83 -2.53 -20.33
N LYS A 176 1.92 -2.19 -21.27
CA LYS A 176 1.22 -3.19 -22.09
C LYS A 176 2.08 -3.76 -23.22
N ASP A 177 3.03 -2.98 -23.71
CA ASP A 177 3.92 -3.36 -24.82
C ASP A 177 5.19 -4.09 -24.32
N TYR A 178 5.42 -4.14 -22.97
CA TYR A 178 6.53 -4.84 -22.33
C TYR A 178 6.22 -6.35 -22.21
#